data_6a199a95adafc7eef18fcb029d5a5b25
#
_entry.id   6a199a95adafc7eef18fcb029d5a5b25
#
_cell.length_a   1.000
_cell.length_b   1.000
_cell.length_c   1.000
_cell.angle_alpha   90.00
_cell.angle_beta   90.00
_cell.angle_gamma   90.00
#
_symmetry.space_group_name_H-M   'P 1'
#
loop_
_entity.id
_entity.type
_entity.pdbx_description
1 polymer ?
#
loop_
_entity_poly.entity_id
_entity_poly.type
_entity_poly.pdbx_seq_one_letter_code
_entity_poly.pdbx_strand_id
1 'polypeptide(L)'
;QMCIRDSFTLKGVIMSYVIFVIISLSFVFSACNGTMNDLSVAALTSCKDAVTLCISLCGTICLWSGIMNVAGKSGIVSGLSGLLSKPLSLLFPDISRKGSAMQYIILNFISNLLGLGNASTPLGIKAMQELKEEQKAKKNATRSMIMLVVLNTASVQLFPSTVIALRASYASESPADILPCVWVVSVLSLTLSVLSVFVFEKISNKRRKNVK
;
A
#
# COMPACT_ATOMS: atom_id res chain seq x y z
N GLN A 1 3.39 6.68 -21.36
CA GLN A 1 2.66 5.41 -21.09
C GLN A 1 3.51 4.16 -21.35
N MET A 2 4.50 4.22 -22.23
CA MET A 2 5.35 3.08 -22.59
C MET A 2 6.29 2.64 -21.44
N CYS A 3 6.97 3.56 -20.78
CA CYS A 3 7.97 3.25 -19.75
C CYS A 3 7.42 2.63 -18.45
N ILE A 4 6.16 2.93 -18.08
CA ILE A 4 5.51 2.35 -16.88
C ILE A 4 5.04 0.92 -17.19
N ARG A 5 4.56 0.67 -18.41
CA ARG A 5 4.12 -0.66 -18.85
C ARG A 5 5.29 -1.63 -18.93
N ASP A 6 6.44 -1.18 -19.42
CA ASP A 6 7.64 -2.01 -19.53
C ASP A 6 8.24 -2.36 -18.15
N SER A 7 8.18 -1.44 -17.18
CA SER A 7 8.62 -1.72 -15.81
C SER A 7 7.69 -2.70 -15.08
N PHE A 8 6.40 -2.70 -15.39
CA PHE A 8 5.42 -3.62 -14.79
C PHE A 8 5.55 -5.03 -15.37
N THR A 9 5.76 -5.13 -16.70
CA THR A 9 6.04 -6.41 -17.37
C THR A 9 7.38 -7.01 -16.94
N LEU A 10 8.43 -6.21 -16.79
CA LEU A 10 9.74 -6.68 -16.34
C LEU A 10 9.68 -7.25 -14.91
N LYS A 11 8.98 -6.58 -13.98
CA LYS A 11 8.80 -7.09 -12.62
C LYS A 11 7.97 -8.37 -12.58
N GLY A 12 6.93 -8.48 -13.39
CA GLY A 12 6.13 -9.70 -13.52
C GLY A 12 6.96 -10.87 -14.06
N VAL A 13 7.78 -10.62 -15.06
CA VAL A 13 8.69 -11.62 -15.64
C VAL A 13 9.73 -12.09 -14.62
N ILE A 14 10.38 -11.18 -13.88
CA ILE A 14 11.35 -11.52 -12.83
C ILE A 14 10.69 -12.37 -11.75
N MET A 15 9.51 -12.00 -11.28
CA MET A 15 8.78 -12.76 -10.25
C MET A 15 8.45 -14.19 -10.74
N SER A 16 8.02 -14.33 -12.00
CA SER A 16 7.73 -15.64 -12.59
C SER A 16 8.99 -16.52 -12.67
N TYR A 17 10.15 -15.94 -13.03
CA TYR A 17 11.42 -16.68 -13.01
C TYR A 17 11.82 -17.11 -11.61
N VAL A 18 11.67 -16.25 -10.61
CA VAL A 18 11.97 -16.60 -9.20
C VAL A 18 11.10 -17.77 -8.74
N ILE A 19 9.79 -17.71 -8.98
CA ILE A 19 8.86 -18.80 -8.63
C ILE A 19 9.24 -20.09 -9.37
N PHE A 20 9.53 -20.01 -10.65
CA PHE A 20 9.93 -21.17 -11.45
C PHE A 20 11.21 -21.82 -10.94
N VAL A 21 12.23 -21.02 -10.57
CA VAL A 21 13.48 -21.52 -10.00
C VAL A 21 13.22 -22.21 -8.65
N ILE A 22 12.42 -21.62 -7.76
CA ILE A 22 12.10 -22.22 -6.47
C ILE A 22 11.39 -23.57 -6.65
N ILE A 23 10.40 -23.65 -7.55
CA ILE A 23 9.68 -24.90 -7.83
C ILE A 23 10.65 -25.95 -8.41
N SER A 24 11.48 -25.55 -9.36
CA SER A 24 12.46 -26.46 -9.98
C SER A 24 13.47 -27.00 -8.98
N LEU A 25 13.99 -26.13 -8.09
CA LEU A 25 14.90 -26.55 -7.01
C LEU A 25 14.22 -27.49 -6.03
N SER A 26 12.98 -27.24 -5.64
CA SER A 26 12.21 -28.11 -4.76
C SER A 26 12.01 -29.49 -5.38
N PHE A 27 11.73 -29.56 -6.68
CA PHE A 27 11.57 -30.81 -7.41
C PHE A 27 12.87 -31.62 -7.47
N VAL A 28 13.99 -30.97 -7.85
CA VAL A 28 15.31 -31.61 -7.90
C VAL A 28 15.73 -32.11 -6.53
N PHE A 29 15.57 -31.27 -5.49
CA PHE A 29 15.90 -31.67 -4.12
C PHE A 29 15.09 -32.88 -3.65
N SER A 30 13.79 -32.89 -3.91
CA SER A 30 12.90 -34.01 -3.56
C SER A 30 13.25 -35.29 -4.30
N ALA A 31 13.64 -35.17 -5.59
CA ALA A 31 14.10 -36.33 -6.37
C ALA A 31 15.40 -36.92 -5.82
N CYS A 32 16.37 -36.06 -5.45
CA CYS A 32 17.65 -36.51 -4.88
C CYS A 32 17.49 -37.16 -3.49
N ASN A 33 16.53 -36.71 -2.68
CA ASN A 33 16.31 -37.25 -1.34
C ASN A 33 15.23 -38.34 -1.27
N GLY A 34 14.62 -38.73 -2.38
CA GLY A 34 13.57 -39.76 -2.42
C GLY A 34 12.25 -39.32 -1.76
N THR A 35 12.01 -38.01 -1.55
CA THR A 35 10.83 -37.45 -0.88
C THR A 35 9.76 -36.94 -1.86
N MET A 36 9.64 -37.55 -3.03
CA MET A 36 8.67 -37.15 -4.06
C MET A 36 7.22 -37.27 -3.60
N ASN A 37 6.91 -38.24 -2.73
CA ASN A 37 5.59 -38.38 -2.18
C ASN A 37 5.24 -37.19 -1.26
N ASP A 38 6.19 -36.78 -0.42
CA ASP A 38 6.01 -35.64 0.48
C ASP A 38 5.82 -34.32 -0.29
N LEU A 39 6.55 -34.16 -1.38
CA LEU A 39 6.38 -33.01 -2.28
C LEU A 39 4.98 -32.97 -2.88
N SER A 40 4.46 -34.12 -3.34
CA SER A 40 3.12 -34.23 -3.92
C SER A 40 2.04 -33.93 -2.88
N VAL A 41 2.17 -34.50 -1.67
CA VAL A 41 1.26 -34.23 -0.56
C VAL A 41 1.32 -32.76 -0.15
N ALA A 42 2.51 -32.18 -0.03
CA ALA A 42 2.68 -30.77 0.32
C ALA A 42 2.05 -29.85 -0.74
N ALA A 43 2.19 -30.14 -2.03
CA ALA A 43 1.58 -29.36 -3.10
C ALA A 43 0.05 -29.38 -3.01
N LEU A 44 -0.55 -30.56 -2.82
CA LEU A 44 -2.01 -30.67 -2.69
C LEU A 44 -2.54 -29.99 -1.43
N THR A 45 -1.83 -30.14 -0.30
CA THR A 45 -2.19 -29.50 0.96
C THR A 45 -2.10 -27.96 0.83
N SER A 46 -1.02 -27.45 0.23
CA SER A 46 -0.85 -26.02 -0.01
C SER A 46 -1.95 -25.43 -0.89
N CYS A 47 -2.42 -26.17 -1.90
CA CYS A 47 -3.57 -25.74 -2.70
C CYS A 47 -4.85 -25.60 -1.87
N LYS A 48 -5.13 -26.59 -1.00
CA LYS A 48 -6.28 -26.54 -0.10
C LYS A 48 -6.17 -25.38 0.89
N ASP A 49 -5.00 -25.19 1.48
CA ASP A 49 -4.74 -24.11 2.45
C ASP A 49 -4.88 -22.72 1.77
N ALA A 50 -4.41 -22.59 0.53
CA ALA A 50 -4.56 -21.36 -0.23
C ALA A 50 -6.04 -21.01 -0.47
N VAL A 51 -6.88 -21.97 -0.85
CA VAL A 51 -8.32 -21.75 -1.04
C VAL A 51 -8.99 -21.36 0.28
N THR A 52 -8.68 -22.07 1.36
CA THR A 52 -9.21 -21.78 2.71
C THR A 52 -8.82 -20.37 3.16
N LEU A 53 -7.57 -19.99 2.93
CA LEU A 53 -7.07 -18.65 3.22
C LEU A 53 -7.79 -17.59 2.40
N CYS A 54 -7.99 -17.80 1.09
CA CYS A 54 -8.74 -16.88 0.24
C CYS A 54 -10.16 -16.65 0.74
N ILE A 55 -10.87 -17.69 1.13
CA ILE A 55 -12.24 -17.59 1.67
C ILE A 55 -12.24 -16.80 2.99
N SER A 56 -11.32 -17.12 3.90
CA SER A 56 -11.17 -16.42 5.18
C SER A 56 -10.86 -14.93 5.00
N LEU A 57 -9.91 -14.60 4.12
CA LEU A 57 -9.59 -13.22 3.80
C LEU A 57 -10.75 -12.48 3.13
N CYS A 58 -11.47 -13.14 2.22
CA CYS A 58 -12.65 -12.58 1.58
C CYS A 58 -13.70 -12.18 2.62
N GLY A 59 -14.02 -13.08 3.57
CA GLY A 59 -14.96 -12.79 4.65
C GLY A 59 -14.54 -11.59 5.49
N THR A 60 -13.27 -11.53 5.87
CA THR A 60 -12.72 -10.41 6.65
C THR A 60 -12.74 -9.08 5.88
N ILE A 61 -12.38 -9.10 4.60
CA ILE A 61 -12.43 -7.91 3.74
C ILE A 61 -13.87 -7.42 3.58
N CYS A 62 -14.84 -8.34 3.39
CA CYS A 62 -16.26 -7.99 3.31
C CYS A 62 -16.75 -7.36 4.60
N LEU A 63 -16.42 -7.92 5.76
CA LEU A 63 -16.79 -7.38 7.07
C LEU A 63 -16.24 -5.95 7.24
N TRP A 64 -14.93 -5.75 7.03
CA TRP A 64 -14.31 -4.44 7.13
C TRP A 64 -14.87 -3.43 6.13
N SER A 65 -15.10 -3.85 4.88
CA SER A 65 -15.72 -3.00 3.86
C SER A 65 -17.13 -2.56 4.27
N GLY A 66 -17.90 -3.45 4.89
CA GLY A 66 -19.21 -3.15 5.45
C GLY A 66 -19.12 -2.11 6.59
N ILE A 67 -18.25 -2.34 7.58
CA ILE A 67 -18.02 -1.44 8.70
C ILE A 67 -17.60 -0.04 8.19
N MET A 68 -16.71 0.02 7.21
CA MET A 68 -16.21 1.28 6.66
C MET A 68 -17.27 2.01 5.83
N ASN A 69 -18.14 1.29 5.13
CA ASN A 69 -19.26 1.90 4.44
C ASN A 69 -20.22 2.60 5.45
N VAL A 70 -20.50 1.93 6.56
CA VAL A 70 -21.28 2.53 7.67
C VAL A 70 -20.56 3.73 8.26
N ALA A 71 -19.26 3.62 8.56
CA ALA A 71 -18.45 4.72 9.08
C ALA A 71 -18.40 5.92 8.11
N GLY A 72 -18.33 5.67 6.80
CA GLY A 72 -18.39 6.71 5.77
C GLY A 72 -19.71 7.46 5.77
N LYS A 73 -20.83 6.75 5.92
CA LYS A 73 -22.19 7.35 5.98
C LYS A 73 -22.50 8.03 7.30
N SER A 74 -21.86 7.63 8.40
CA SER A 74 -22.07 8.19 9.75
C SER A 74 -21.43 9.56 9.97
N GLY A 75 -20.68 10.09 9.00
CA GLY A 75 -19.97 11.37 9.14
C GLY A 75 -18.58 11.26 9.80
N ILE A 76 -18.16 10.08 10.26
CA ILE A 76 -16.83 9.87 10.85
C ILE A 76 -15.73 10.25 9.86
N VAL A 77 -15.88 9.87 8.59
CA VAL A 77 -14.92 10.20 7.54
C VAL A 77 -14.83 11.70 7.31
N SER A 78 -15.95 12.43 7.35
CA SER A 78 -15.95 13.89 7.19
C SER A 78 -15.31 14.59 8.40
N GLY A 79 -15.56 14.12 9.62
CA GLY A 79 -14.88 14.61 10.82
C GLY A 79 -13.36 14.36 10.77
N LEU A 80 -12.95 13.17 10.37
CA LEU A 80 -11.55 12.80 10.21
C LEU A 80 -10.87 13.58 9.07
N SER A 81 -11.60 13.87 7.99
CA SER A 81 -11.13 14.73 6.89
C SER A 81 -10.86 16.16 7.41
N GLY A 82 -11.72 16.70 8.24
CA GLY A 82 -11.52 18.01 8.88
C GLY A 82 -10.24 18.07 9.72
N LEU A 83 -10.00 17.03 10.52
CA LEU A 83 -8.81 16.92 11.38
C LEU A 83 -7.52 16.76 10.55
N LEU A 84 -7.54 15.93 9.51
CA LEU A 84 -6.37 15.61 8.67
C LEU A 84 -6.08 16.66 7.60
N SER A 85 -7.04 17.52 7.25
CA SER A 85 -6.86 18.53 6.21
C SER A 85 -5.73 19.51 6.51
N LYS A 86 -5.57 19.92 7.79
CA LYS A 86 -4.50 20.84 8.21
C LYS A 86 -3.10 20.20 8.06
N PRO A 87 -2.77 19.05 8.68
CA PRO A 87 -1.45 18.45 8.55
C PRO A 87 -1.13 18.05 7.11
N LEU A 88 -2.11 17.50 6.37
CA LEU A 88 -1.90 17.15 4.96
C LEU A 88 -1.65 18.39 4.09
N SER A 89 -2.33 19.50 4.33
CA SER A 89 -2.07 20.74 3.57
C SER A 89 -0.65 21.30 3.75
N LEU A 90 0.03 20.99 4.85
CA LEU A 90 1.44 21.35 5.05
C LEU A 90 2.38 20.50 4.18
N LEU A 91 2.00 19.26 3.91
CA LEU A 91 2.78 18.35 3.05
C LEU A 91 2.57 18.66 1.55
N PHE A 92 1.44 19.30 1.22
CA PHE A 92 1.03 19.63 -0.14
C PHE A 92 0.81 21.15 -0.32
N PRO A 93 1.84 21.99 -0.19
CA PRO A 93 1.68 23.46 -0.26
C PRO A 93 1.32 23.94 -1.67
N ASP A 94 1.63 23.14 -2.70
CA ASP A 94 1.50 23.52 -4.11
C ASP A 94 0.09 23.31 -4.68
N ILE A 95 -0.87 22.85 -3.85
CA ILE A 95 -2.25 22.57 -4.28
C ILE A 95 -3.27 23.30 -3.42
N SER A 96 -4.44 23.54 -4.02
CA SER A 96 -5.53 24.22 -3.32
C SER A 96 -6.09 23.34 -2.18
N ARG A 97 -6.22 23.91 -0.98
CA ARG A 97 -6.79 23.19 0.18
C ARG A 97 -8.23 22.72 -0.03
N LYS A 98 -8.98 23.42 -0.90
CA LYS A 98 -10.38 23.10 -1.22
C LYS A 98 -10.52 22.43 -2.58
N GLY A 99 -9.42 22.17 -3.28
CA GLY A 99 -9.40 21.51 -4.59
C GLY A 99 -9.80 20.05 -4.54
N SER A 100 -10.24 19.50 -5.66
CA SER A 100 -10.57 18.09 -5.84
C SER A 100 -9.38 17.18 -5.54
N ALA A 101 -8.18 17.57 -5.96
CA ALA A 101 -6.95 16.82 -5.66
C ALA A 101 -6.74 16.61 -4.16
N MET A 102 -6.87 17.67 -3.35
CA MET A 102 -6.73 17.57 -1.89
C MET A 102 -7.79 16.66 -1.27
N GLN A 103 -9.03 16.71 -1.74
CA GLN A 103 -10.11 15.84 -1.25
C GLN A 103 -9.78 14.36 -1.50
N TYR A 104 -9.34 14.00 -2.70
CA TYR A 104 -8.96 12.62 -3.00
C TYR A 104 -7.71 12.16 -2.25
N ILE A 105 -6.73 13.05 -1.99
CA ILE A 105 -5.56 12.76 -1.15
C ILE A 105 -5.99 12.44 0.27
N ILE A 106 -6.87 13.24 0.85
CA ILE A 106 -7.39 13.02 2.21
C ILE A 106 -8.14 11.69 2.28
N LEU A 107 -9.03 11.41 1.33
CA LEU A 107 -9.79 10.16 1.29
C LEU A 107 -8.86 8.94 1.11
N ASN A 108 -7.85 9.05 0.25
CA ASN A 108 -6.85 8.01 0.07
C ASN A 108 -6.07 7.76 1.37
N PHE A 109 -5.63 8.82 2.04
CA PHE A 109 -4.89 8.71 3.30
C PHE A 109 -5.75 8.09 4.42
N ILE A 110 -7.03 8.51 4.54
CA ILE A 110 -7.98 7.93 5.50
C ILE A 110 -8.19 6.44 5.20
N SER A 111 -8.36 6.07 3.94
CA SER A 111 -8.54 4.66 3.56
C SER A 111 -7.32 3.81 3.94
N ASN A 112 -6.11 4.32 3.75
CA ASN A 112 -4.88 3.65 4.19
C ASN A 112 -4.81 3.57 5.73
N LEU A 113 -5.11 4.66 6.42
CA LEU A 113 -5.11 4.73 7.89
C LEU A 113 -6.05 3.69 8.50
N LEU A 114 -7.20 3.50 7.87
CA LEU A 114 -8.22 2.52 8.29
C LEU A 114 -7.93 1.08 7.80
N GLY A 115 -6.80 0.86 7.11
CA GLY A 115 -6.39 -0.46 6.63
C GLY A 115 -7.17 -0.97 5.41
N LEU A 116 -7.80 -0.06 4.66
CA LEU A 116 -8.60 -0.37 3.47
C LEU A 116 -7.76 -0.30 2.18
N GLY A 117 -6.74 -1.13 2.07
CA GLY A 117 -5.84 -1.12 0.90
C GLY A 117 -6.55 -1.18 -0.45
N ASN A 118 -7.61 -2.00 -0.55
CA ASN A 118 -8.39 -2.14 -1.78
C ASN A 118 -9.17 -0.87 -2.15
N ALA A 119 -9.66 -0.11 -1.18
CA ALA A 119 -10.36 1.15 -1.41
C ALA A 119 -9.39 2.32 -1.63
N SER A 120 -8.21 2.27 -1.04
CA SER A 120 -7.21 3.34 -1.17
C SER A 120 -6.62 3.43 -2.58
N THR A 121 -6.43 2.30 -3.26
CA THR A 121 -5.84 2.27 -4.61
C THR A 121 -6.60 3.10 -5.64
N PRO A 122 -7.92 2.93 -5.86
CA PRO A 122 -8.67 3.77 -6.81
C PRO A 122 -8.70 5.24 -6.39
N LEU A 123 -8.75 5.54 -5.09
CA LEU A 123 -8.68 6.91 -4.57
C LEU A 123 -7.31 7.55 -4.84
N GLY A 124 -6.22 6.81 -4.66
CA GLY A 124 -4.87 7.25 -4.99
C GLY A 124 -4.67 7.53 -6.48
N ILE A 125 -5.24 6.69 -7.34
CA ILE A 125 -5.23 6.91 -8.80
C ILE A 125 -5.97 8.20 -9.16
N LYS A 126 -7.16 8.42 -8.59
CA LYS A 126 -7.92 9.67 -8.81
C LYS A 126 -7.18 10.88 -8.28
N ALA A 127 -6.61 10.80 -7.06
CA ALA A 127 -5.78 11.87 -6.52
C ALA A 127 -4.62 12.23 -7.44
N MET A 128 -3.96 11.23 -8.04
CA MET A 128 -2.87 11.45 -9.00
C MET A 128 -3.35 12.11 -10.30
N GLN A 129 -4.53 11.75 -10.79
CA GLN A 129 -5.14 12.35 -11.98
C GLN A 129 -5.46 13.83 -11.74
N GLU A 130 -6.14 14.13 -10.63
CA GLU A 130 -6.48 15.51 -10.24
C GLU A 130 -5.23 16.36 -10.01
N LEU A 131 -4.19 15.81 -9.37
CA LEU A 131 -2.89 16.48 -9.22
C LEU A 131 -2.26 16.83 -10.58
N LYS A 132 -2.35 15.92 -11.54
CA LYS A 132 -1.81 16.13 -12.87
C LYS A 132 -2.54 17.26 -13.59
N GLU A 133 -3.86 17.33 -13.45
CA GLU A 133 -4.69 18.36 -14.07
C GLU A 133 -4.48 19.72 -13.38
N GLU A 134 -4.56 19.79 -12.06
CA GLU A 134 -4.41 21.03 -11.29
C GLU A 134 -3.02 21.67 -11.50
N GLN A 135 -1.97 20.86 -11.55
CA GLN A 135 -0.60 21.33 -11.71
C GLN A 135 -0.14 21.40 -13.18
N LYS A 136 -1.01 21.10 -14.15
CA LYS A 136 -0.71 21.07 -15.60
C LYS A 136 0.58 20.29 -15.92
N ALA A 137 0.81 19.19 -15.20
CA ALA A 137 2.03 18.41 -15.29
C ALA A 137 2.12 17.66 -16.62
N LYS A 138 3.00 18.10 -17.54
CA LYS A 138 3.10 17.53 -18.90
C LYS A 138 3.96 16.27 -18.98
N LYS A 139 5.17 16.25 -18.39
CA LYS A 139 6.14 15.15 -18.53
C LYS A 139 6.81 14.73 -17.21
N ASN A 140 6.98 15.62 -16.26
CA ASN A 140 7.72 15.35 -15.02
C ASN A 140 6.78 15.23 -13.85
N ALA A 141 7.09 14.30 -12.94
CA ALA A 141 6.38 14.20 -11.66
C ALA A 141 6.61 15.47 -10.84
N THR A 142 5.55 16.03 -10.30
CA THR A 142 5.61 17.18 -9.41
C THR A 142 5.94 16.73 -7.98
N ARG A 143 6.33 17.68 -7.12
CA ARG A 143 6.57 17.42 -5.71
C ARG A 143 5.37 16.72 -5.05
N SER A 144 4.18 17.24 -5.28
CA SER A 144 2.95 16.70 -4.70
C SER A 144 2.65 15.28 -5.18
N MET A 145 2.94 14.96 -6.45
CA MET A 145 2.82 13.59 -6.97
C MET A 145 3.79 12.62 -6.27
N ILE A 146 5.04 13.04 -6.09
CA ILE A 146 6.07 12.25 -5.39
C ILE A 146 5.65 12.06 -3.94
N MET A 147 5.20 13.12 -3.25
CA MET A 147 4.74 13.06 -1.87
C MET A 147 3.57 12.08 -1.71
N LEU A 148 2.58 12.09 -2.62
CA LEU A 148 1.46 11.15 -2.58
C LEU A 148 1.93 9.69 -2.71
N VAL A 149 2.85 9.40 -3.63
CA VAL A 149 3.42 8.05 -3.78
C VAL A 149 4.16 7.62 -2.51
N VAL A 150 4.95 8.51 -1.95
CA VAL A 150 5.73 8.23 -0.72
C VAL A 150 4.82 8.00 0.48
N LEU A 151 3.77 8.79 0.66
CA LEU A 151 2.77 8.58 1.72
C LEU A 151 2.06 7.23 1.58
N ASN A 152 1.69 6.83 0.37
CA ASN A 152 1.08 5.52 0.13
C ASN A 152 2.07 4.37 0.38
N THR A 153 3.35 4.56 0.05
CA THR A 153 4.39 3.55 0.28
C THR A 153 4.74 3.41 1.76
N ALA A 154 4.64 4.48 2.54
CA ALA A 154 4.85 4.46 3.98
C ALA A 154 3.84 3.57 4.72
N SER A 155 2.72 3.24 4.08
CA SER A 155 1.69 2.30 4.57
C SER A 155 1.26 2.55 6.01
N VAL A 156 0.86 3.78 6.29
CA VAL A 156 0.39 4.17 7.62
C VAL A 156 -0.95 3.51 7.89
N GLN A 157 -1.00 2.60 8.85
CA GLN A 157 -2.20 1.85 9.20
C GLN A 157 -2.49 1.97 10.70
N LEU A 158 -3.74 2.29 11.03
CA LEU A 158 -4.24 2.24 12.40
C LEU A 158 -4.69 0.82 12.77
N PHE A 159 -5.32 0.14 11.79
CA PHE A 159 -5.77 -1.23 11.90
C PHE A 159 -5.26 -2.07 10.73
N PRO A 160 -4.23 -2.91 10.91
CA PRO A 160 -3.73 -3.83 9.88
C PRO A 160 -4.68 -5.03 9.75
N SER A 161 -5.88 -4.79 9.22
CA SER A 161 -6.98 -5.75 9.16
C SER A 161 -6.59 -7.08 8.52
N THR A 162 -5.82 -7.04 7.44
CA THR A 162 -5.35 -8.25 6.75
C THR A 162 -4.42 -9.10 7.62
N VAL A 163 -3.49 -8.45 8.35
CA VAL A 163 -2.55 -9.18 9.22
C VAL A 163 -3.26 -9.74 10.44
N ILE A 164 -4.18 -8.99 11.03
CA ILE A 164 -5.01 -9.47 12.16
C ILE A 164 -5.85 -10.69 11.72
N ALA A 165 -6.48 -10.61 10.54
CA ALA A 165 -7.25 -11.73 9.99
C ALA A 165 -6.37 -12.96 9.75
N LEU A 166 -5.18 -12.77 9.19
CA LEU A 166 -4.23 -13.87 8.96
C LEU A 166 -3.80 -14.51 10.28
N ARG A 167 -3.45 -13.72 11.29
CA ARG A 167 -3.11 -14.24 12.63
C ARG A 167 -4.27 -15.01 13.25
N ALA A 168 -5.49 -14.52 13.11
CA ALA A 168 -6.68 -15.19 13.59
C ALA A 168 -6.92 -16.53 12.86
N SER A 169 -6.70 -16.61 11.55
CA SER A 169 -6.84 -17.85 10.78
C SER A 169 -5.81 -18.92 11.15
N TYR A 170 -4.65 -18.51 11.68
CA TYR A 170 -3.63 -19.41 12.23
C TYR A 170 -3.76 -19.62 13.76
N ALA A 171 -4.97 -19.45 14.31
CA ALA A 171 -5.29 -19.71 15.71
C ALA A 171 -4.40 -18.98 16.72
N SER A 172 -3.96 -17.75 16.41
CA SER A 172 -3.27 -16.91 17.39
C SER A 172 -4.21 -16.59 18.55
N GLU A 173 -3.77 -16.75 19.80
CA GLU A 173 -4.56 -16.43 20.99
C GLU A 173 -4.95 -14.96 21.06
N SER A 174 -4.07 -14.06 20.61
CA SER A 174 -4.28 -12.62 20.60
C SER A 174 -3.88 -12.01 19.26
N PRO A 175 -4.74 -12.07 18.21
CA PRO A 175 -4.39 -11.58 16.89
C PRO A 175 -4.06 -10.09 16.83
N ALA A 176 -4.59 -9.29 17.76
CA ALA A 176 -4.44 -7.83 17.79
C ALA A 176 -3.21 -7.33 18.58
N ASP A 177 -2.42 -8.19 19.20
CA ASP A 177 -1.23 -7.81 20.00
C ASP A 177 -0.18 -7.04 19.23
N ILE A 178 -0.22 -7.12 17.89
CA ILE A 178 0.69 -6.39 17.01
C ILE A 178 0.37 -4.89 16.90
N LEU A 179 -0.80 -4.43 17.34
CA LEU A 179 -1.25 -3.05 17.15
C LEU A 179 -0.24 -2.00 17.67
N PRO A 180 0.29 -2.09 18.90
CA PRO A 180 1.25 -1.11 19.39
C PRO A 180 2.52 -1.04 18.53
N CYS A 181 3.03 -2.21 18.11
CA CYS A 181 4.20 -2.29 17.24
C CYS A 181 3.92 -1.66 15.87
N VAL A 182 2.76 -1.93 15.28
CA VAL A 182 2.34 -1.36 13.99
C VAL A 182 2.24 0.16 14.09
N TRP A 183 1.70 0.71 15.17
CA TRP A 183 1.61 2.17 15.35
C TRP A 183 2.98 2.82 15.43
N VAL A 184 3.90 2.27 16.22
CA VAL A 184 5.28 2.79 16.32
C VAL A 184 5.97 2.75 14.96
N VAL A 185 5.91 1.61 14.26
CA VAL A 185 6.53 1.45 12.95
C VAL A 185 5.89 2.36 11.91
N SER A 186 4.56 2.52 11.92
CA SER A 186 3.85 3.43 11.01
C SER A 186 4.28 4.89 11.19
N VAL A 187 4.41 5.36 12.43
CA VAL A 187 4.86 6.73 12.73
C VAL A 187 6.31 6.92 12.29
N LEU A 188 7.19 5.97 12.58
CA LEU A 188 8.59 6.02 12.16
C LEU A 188 8.71 6.00 10.63
N SER A 189 8.00 5.11 9.97
CA SER A 189 7.99 4.99 8.50
C SER A 189 7.49 6.27 7.85
N LEU A 190 6.39 6.85 8.35
CA LEU A 190 5.85 8.12 7.86
C LEU A 190 6.88 9.25 8.02
N THR A 191 7.48 9.36 9.19
CA THR A 191 8.46 10.42 9.48
C THR A 191 9.67 10.31 8.56
N LEU A 192 10.26 9.12 8.44
CA LEU A 192 11.41 8.87 7.56
C LEU A 192 11.06 9.11 6.09
N SER A 193 9.89 8.70 5.66
CA SER A 193 9.42 8.88 4.28
C SER A 193 9.25 10.35 3.93
N VAL A 194 8.62 11.13 4.79
CA VAL A 194 8.46 12.58 4.60
C VAL A 194 9.81 13.29 4.62
N LEU A 195 10.68 12.96 5.58
CA LEU A 195 12.04 13.51 5.64
C LEU A 195 12.83 13.22 4.38
N SER A 196 12.73 12.00 3.83
CA SER A 196 13.41 11.63 2.60
C SER A 196 13.00 12.51 1.42
N VAL A 197 11.71 12.82 1.26
CA VAL A 197 11.24 13.72 0.20
C VAL A 197 11.86 15.10 0.34
N PHE A 198 11.86 15.68 1.54
CA PHE A 198 12.47 17.01 1.78
C PHE A 198 13.97 17.02 1.50
N VAL A 199 14.70 15.98 1.91
CA VAL A 199 16.14 15.86 1.66
C VAL A 199 16.44 15.76 0.16
N PHE A 200 15.74 14.89 -0.55
CA PHE A 200 15.91 14.74 -2.01
C PHE A 200 15.54 16.02 -2.78
N GLU A 201 14.50 16.72 -2.36
CA GLU A 201 14.12 18.00 -2.94
C GLU A 201 15.23 19.05 -2.76
N LYS A 202 15.79 19.15 -1.56
CA LYS A 202 16.90 20.08 -1.28
C LYS A 202 18.14 19.77 -2.11
N ILE A 203 18.48 18.48 -2.26
CA ILE A 203 19.60 18.03 -3.11
C ILE A 203 19.34 18.35 -4.59
N SER A 204 18.14 18.04 -5.08
CA SER A 204 17.76 18.29 -6.46
C SER A 204 17.79 19.78 -6.83
N ASN A 205 17.27 20.62 -5.93
CA ASN A 205 17.29 22.08 -6.12
C ASN A 205 18.72 22.65 -6.10
N LYS A 206 19.62 22.11 -5.27
CA LYS A 206 21.03 22.50 -5.27
C LYS A 206 21.73 22.13 -6.57
N ARG A 207 21.45 20.94 -7.13
CA ARG A 207 22.00 20.54 -8.45
C ARG A 207 21.50 21.41 -9.58
N ARG A 208 20.22 21.80 -9.60
CA ARG A 208 19.68 22.70 -10.63
C ARG A 208 20.28 24.11 -10.60
N LYS A 209 20.67 24.61 -9.41
CA LYS A 209 21.34 25.92 -9.28
C LYS A 209 22.80 25.89 -9.77
N ASN A 210 23.47 24.74 -9.67
CA ASN A 210 24.87 24.59 -10.09
C ASN A 210 25.04 24.32 -11.61
N VAL A 211 23.96 24.04 -12.33
CA VAL A 211 23.94 23.78 -13.79
C VAL A 211 23.48 25.00 -14.58
N LYS A 212 23.06 26.08 -13.93
CA LYS A 212 22.80 27.40 -14.54
C LYS A 212 23.99 28.32 -14.29
#